data_eadcb035e4a7629d91295dfb1375cac0
#
_entry.id   eadcb035e4a7629d91295dfb1375cac0
#
_cell.length_a   1.000
_cell.length_b   1.000
_cell.length_c   1.000
_cell.angle_alpha   90.00
_cell.angle_beta   90.00
_cell.angle_gamma   90.00
#
_symmetry.space_group_name_H-M   'P 1'
#
loop_
_entity.id
_entity.type
_entity.pdbx_description
1 polymer ?
#
loop_
_entity_poly.entity_id
_entity_poly.type
_entity_poly.pdbx_seq_one_letter_code
_entity_poly.pdbx_strand_id
1 'polypeptide(L)'
;MVSDIKSTRNAVVTGTAGIALAVARRLVSDGFFVILCGNDPEQNAAARSSLGDQHAQVVELDVSDADAVERFAADLGHRLDGLDALVNCAAIQPYGTIETTTPADWQKVVGINLTGYYLMSHFLYPLLKSRGNASVVNFASVQGHLNQNNVLGYATTKGAIHAFTRAMAVDCAKDGVRVNSVSPGSIRTPLLEFAARSLTPEGGNLEDTIKEFGKSHSIGRVGTTEEVAALVSYLVGPESGFCIGGDFPIDGGLRAKLNV
;
A
#
# COMPACT_ATOMS: atom_id res chain seq x y z
N MET A 1 12.79 -23.70 -14.49
CA MET A 1 14.04 -22.91 -14.47
C MET A 1 13.66 -21.56 -13.90
N VAL A 2 14.02 -21.29 -12.66
CA VAL A 2 13.88 -19.96 -12.07
C VAL A 2 14.90 -19.10 -12.82
N SER A 3 14.44 -18.20 -13.69
CA SER A 3 15.29 -17.20 -14.34
C SER A 3 16.10 -16.48 -13.26
N ASP A 4 17.31 -16.11 -13.58
CA ASP A 4 18.27 -15.50 -12.66
C ASP A 4 17.67 -14.20 -12.04
N ILE A 5 17.01 -14.34 -10.89
CA ILE A 5 16.32 -13.26 -10.17
C ILE A 5 17.32 -12.15 -9.81
N LYS A 6 18.61 -12.46 -9.77
CA LYS A 6 19.68 -11.55 -9.39
C LYS A 6 19.86 -10.36 -10.35
N SER A 7 19.65 -10.57 -11.64
CA SER A 7 19.84 -9.54 -12.68
C SER A 7 18.56 -8.73 -12.98
N THR A 8 17.41 -9.09 -12.40
CA THR A 8 16.10 -8.47 -12.65
C THR A 8 15.85 -7.36 -11.64
N ARG A 9 15.05 -6.36 -12.00
CA ARG A 9 14.53 -5.40 -11.01
C ARG A 9 13.57 -6.11 -10.08
N ASN A 10 13.75 -5.94 -8.76
CA ASN A 10 12.97 -6.62 -7.74
C ASN A 10 12.10 -5.64 -6.96
N ALA A 11 10.85 -6.01 -6.72
CA ALA A 11 9.93 -5.24 -5.90
C ALA A 11 9.28 -6.11 -4.82
N VAL A 12 9.14 -5.57 -3.61
CA VAL A 12 8.31 -6.12 -2.54
C VAL A 12 7.06 -5.27 -2.41
N VAL A 13 5.89 -5.92 -2.40
CA VAL A 13 4.59 -5.26 -2.21
C VAL A 13 3.86 -5.95 -1.05
N THR A 14 3.40 -5.19 -0.05
CA THR A 14 2.62 -5.74 1.07
C THR A 14 1.11 -5.60 0.84
N GLY A 15 0.35 -6.65 1.20
CA GLY A 15 -1.05 -6.87 0.83
C GLY A 15 -1.17 -7.72 -0.43
N THR A 16 -2.23 -8.53 -0.54
CA THR A 16 -2.40 -9.49 -1.65
C THR A 16 -3.74 -9.34 -2.39
N ALA A 17 -4.48 -8.27 -2.11
CA ALA A 17 -5.75 -7.97 -2.75
C ALA A 17 -5.87 -6.49 -3.15
N GLY A 18 -6.91 -6.15 -3.89
CA GLY A 18 -7.25 -4.77 -4.24
C GLY A 18 -6.11 -4.01 -4.90
N ILE A 19 -5.75 -2.86 -4.32
CA ILE A 19 -4.69 -2.00 -4.85
C ILE A 19 -3.34 -2.72 -4.91
N ALA A 20 -2.97 -3.47 -3.86
CA ALA A 20 -1.68 -4.18 -3.80
C ALA A 20 -1.53 -5.18 -4.96
N LEU A 21 -2.59 -5.95 -5.27
CA LEU A 21 -2.59 -6.89 -6.39
C LEU A 21 -2.50 -6.16 -7.74
N ALA A 22 -3.20 -5.05 -7.91
CA ALA A 22 -3.11 -4.24 -9.13
C ALA A 22 -1.70 -3.63 -9.32
N VAL A 23 -1.10 -3.13 -8.24
CA VAL A 23 0.29 -2.67 -8.23
C VAL A 23 1.25 -3.81 -8.63
N ALA A 24 1.09 -4.99 -8.03
CA ALA A 24 1.92 -6.15 -8.38
C ALA A 24 1.82 -6.51 -9.87
N ARG A 25 0.60 -6.59 -10.42
CA ARG A 25 0.39 -6.83 -11.87
C ARG A 25 1.06 -5.78 -12.74
N ARG A 26 0.92 -4.50 -12.34
CA ARG A 26 1.54 -3.40 -13.09
C ARG A 26 3.06 -3.48 -13.05
N LEU A 27 3.67 -3.72 -11.90
CA LEU A 27 5.11 -3.84 -11.77
C LEU A 27 5.67 -5.06 -12.52
N VAL A 28 4.95 -6.20 -12.53
CA VAL A 28 5.30 -7.34 -13.40
C VAL A 28 5.31 -6.92 -14.87
N SER A 29 4.28 -6.19 -15.33
CA SER A 29 4.21 -5.65 -16.70
C SER A 29 5.35 -4.67 -17.01
N ASP A 30 5.83 -3.94 -16.00
CA ASP A 30 6.95 -3.01 -16.11
C ASP A 30 8.34 -3.72 -16.03
N GLY A 31 8.34 -5.06 -15.94
CA GLY A 31 9.56 -5.89 -15.97
C GLY A 31 10.21 -6.08 -14.59
N PHE A 32 9.46 -5.96 -13.49
CA PHE A 32 9.94 -6.34 -12.15
C PHE A 32 9.64 -7.82 -11.88
N PHE A 33 10.52 -8.45 -11.10
CA PHE A 33 10.13 -9.62 -10.32
C PHE A 33 9.49 -9.13 -9.02
N VAL A 34 8.24 -9.53 -8.76
CA VAL A 34 7.45 -9.01 -7.64
C VAL A 34 7.30 -10.06 -6.54
N ILE A 35 7.70 -9.72 -5.31
CA ILE A 35 7.41 -10.50 -4.11
C ILE A 35 6.22 -9.83 -3.41
N LEU A 36 5.05 -10.49 -3.45
CA LEU A 36 3.80 -10.01 -2.86
C LEU A 36 3.57 -10.71 -1.53
N CYS A 37 3.38 -9.93 -0.44
CA CYS A 37 3.29 -10.45 0.92
C CYS A 37 1.91 -10.21 1.53
N GLY A 38 1.30 -11.22 2.15
CA GLY A 38 0.04 -11.08 2.89
C GLY A 38 -0.21 -12.26 3.82
N ASN A 39 -1.08 -12.05 4.81
CA ASN A 39 -1.38 -13.05 5.84
C ASN A 39 -2.77 -13.72 5.68
N ASP A 40 -3.50 -13.42 4.61
CA ASP A 40 -4.79 -14.05 4.30
C ASP A 40 -4.59 -15.17 3.27
N PRO A 41 -4.80 -16.46 3.64
CA PRO A 41 -4.54 -17.59 2.75
C PRO A 41 -5.39 -17.58 1.47
N GLU A 42 -6.66 -17.13 1.53
CA GLU A 42 -7.56 -17.10 0.37
C GLU A 42 -7.11 -16.01 -0.62
N GLN A 43 -6.81 -14.81 -0.11
CA GLN A 43 -6.29 -13.74 -0.94
C GLN A 43 -4.93 -14.10 -1.53
N ASN A 44 -4.06 -14.76 -0.77
CA ASN A 44 -2.77 -15.25 -1.26
C ASN A 44 -2.94 -16.26 -2.39
N ALA A 45 -3.88 -17.21 -2.27
CA ALA A 45 -4.17 -18.18 -3.33
C ALA A 45 -4.70 -17.51 -4.60
N ALA A 46 -5.63 -16.56 -4.45
CA ALA A 46 -6.16 -15.77 -5.56
C ALA A 46 -5.07 -14.94 -6.26
N ALA A 47 -4.17 -14.33 -5.49
CA ALA A 47 -3.05 -13.57 -6.02
C ALA A 47 -2.07 -14.46 -6.81
N ARG A 48 -1.71 -15.65 -6.29
CA ARG A 48 -0.87 -16.65 -7.01
C ARG A 48 -1.49 -17.04 -8.34
N SER A 49 -2.78 -17.39 -8.32
CA SER A 49 -3.49 -17.75 -9.56
C SER A 49 -3.49 -16.62 -10.60
N SER A 50 -3.57 -15.37 -10.12
CA SER A 50 -3.64 -14.18 -10.97
C SER A 50 -2.32 -13.75 -11.58
N LEU A 51 -1.21 -13.87 -10.83
CA LEU A 51 0.11 -13.38 -11.25
C LEU A 51 0.92 -14.44 -11.99
N GLY A 52 0.68 -15.73 -11.69
CA GLY A 52 1.56 -16.82 -12.14
C GLY A 52 2.93 -16.78 -11.45
N ASP A 53 3.70 -17.87 -11.61
CA ASP A 53 4.95 -18.06 -10.87
C ASP A 53 6.20 -17.58 -11.63
N GLN A 54 6.04 -17.11 -12.86
CA GLN A 54 7.19 -16.77 -13.71
C GLN A 54 7.85 -15.44 -13.32
N HIS A 55 7.04 -14.45 -12.92
CA HIS A 55 7.52 -13.09 -12.62
C HIS A 55 7.07 -12.57 -11.27
N ALA A 56 6.41 -13.41 -10.47
CA ALA A 56 5.95 -13.05 -9.14
C ALA A 56 6.02 -14.23 -8.17
N GLN A 57 6.20 -13.93 -6.90
CA GLN A 57 6.09 -14.87 -5.79
C GLN A 57 5.12 -14.30 -4.75
N VAL A 58 4.19 -15.10 -4.24
CA VAL A 58 3.32 -14.72 -3.12
C VAL A 58 3.80 -15.43 -1.87
N VAL A 59 4.12 -14.65 -0.84
CA VAL A 59 4.65 -15.11 0.46
C VAL A 59 3.61 -14.86 1.55
N GLU A 60 3.40 -15.84 2.41
CA GLU A 60 2.61 -15.64 3.64
C GLU A 60 3.45 -14.87 4.65
N LEU A 61 2.98 -13.68 5.04
CA LEU A 61 3.67 -12.81 5.97
C LEU A 61 2.69 -11.90 6.69
N ASP A 62 2.72 -11.91 8.03
CA ASP A 62 2.13 -10.86 8.85
C ASP A 62 3.15 -9.74 9.04
N VAL A 63 2.87 -8.57 8.45
CA VAL A 63 3.77 -7.41 8.52
C VAL A 63 3.89 -6.82 9.93
N SER A 64 2.99 -7.18 10.85
CA SER A 64 3.04 -6.74 12.26
C SER A 64 3.89 -7.64 13.16
N ASP A 65 4.33 -8.80 12.67
CA ASP A 65 5.23 -9.73 13.35
C ASP A 65 6.70 -9.39 13.00
N ALA A 66 7.41 -8.77 13.95
CA ALA A 66 8.78 -8.32 13.74
C ALA A 66 9.74 -9.47 13.42
N ASP A 67 9.62 -10.61 14.11
CA ASP A 67 10.48 -11.76 13.90
C ASP A 67 10.22 -12.41 12.52
N ALA A 68 8.96 -12.45 12.08
CA ALA A 68 8.61 -12.95 10.75
C ALA A 68 9.15 -12.04 9.64
N VAL A 69 9.05 -10.71 9.81
CA VAL A 69 9.58 -9.73 8.85
C VAL A 69 11.11 -9.78 8.79
N GLU A 70 11.79 -9.94 9.94
CA GLU A 70 13.24 -10.08 9.97
C GLU A 70 13.71 -11.33 9.24
N ARG A 71 13.09 -12.49 9.50
CA ARG A 71 13.39 -13.76 8.78
C ARG A 71 13.13 -13.63 7.29
N PHE A 72 12.03 -13.00 6.90
CA PHE A 72 11.71 -12.75 5.50
C PHE A 72 12.77 -11.88 4.81
N ALA A 73 13.21 -10.80 5.45
CA ALA A 73 14.24 -9.93 4.91
C ALA A 73 15.60 -10.64 4.80
N ALA A 74 15.95 -11.46 5.79
CA ALA A 74 17.17 -12.28 5.75
C ALA A 74 17.15 -13.30 4.61
N ASP A 75 16.03 -14.01 4.38
CA ASP A 75 15.87 -14.91 3.22
C ASP A 75 16.06 -14.16 1.89
N LEU A 76 15.43 -13.00 1.74
CA LEU A 76 15.62 -12.18 0.54
C LEU A 76 17.08 -11.74 0.36
N GLY A 77 17.78 -11.39 1.45
CA GLY A 77 19.21 -11.02 1.40
C GLY A 77 20.13 -12.13 0.89
N HIS A 78 19.73 -13.40 1.04
CA HIS A 78 20.46 -14.53 0.45
C HIS A 78 20.13 -14.77 -1.03
N ARG A 79 19.00 -14.27 -1.51
CA ARG A 79 18.46 -14.56 -2.84
C ARG A 79 18.60 -13.43 -3.84
N LEU A 80 18.63 -12.19 -3.35
CA LEU A 80 18.65 -10.98 -4.15
C LEU A 80 19.94 -10.18 -3.92
N ASP A 81 20.47 -9.58 -4.97
CA ASP A 81 21.59 -8.65 -4.86
C ASP A 81 21.12 -7.24 -4.42
N GLY A 82 19.82 -6.98 -4.38
CA GLY A 82 19.22 -5.74 -3.92
C GLY A 82 17.74 -5.65 -4.26
N LEU A 83 17.08 -4.63 -3.70
CA LEU A 83 15.67 -4.35 -3.87
C LEU A 83 15.49 -2.98 -4.52
N ASP A 84 14.82 -2.93 -5.66
CA ASP A 84 14.60 -1.69 -6.41
C ASP A 84 13.37 -0.92 -5.92
N ALA A 85 12.35 -1.64 -5.41
CA ALA A 85 11.14 -1.02 -4.91
C ALA A 85 10.56 -1.73 -3.67
N LEU A 86 10.09 -0.95 -2.71
CA LEU A 86 9.23 -1.41 -1.61
C LEU A 86 7.92 -0.62 -1.66
N VAL A 87 6.79 -1.34 -1.73
CA VAL A 87 5.46 -0.74 -1.67
C VAL A 87 4.74 -1.22 -0.42
N ASN A 88 4.65 -0.37 0.59
CA ASN A 88 3.91 -0.62 1.81
C ASN A 88 2.42 -0.30 1.58
N CYS A 89 1.60 -1.34 1.36
CA CYS A 89 0.18 -1.19 1.03
C CYS A 89 -0.75 -1.98 1.97
N ALA A 90 -0.24 -2.94 2.76
CA ALA A 90 -1.04 -3.69 3.72
C ALA A 90 -1.69 -2.76 4.75
N ALA A 91 -2.98 -2.89 4.94
CA ALA A 91 -3.72 -2.07 5.91
C ALA A 91 -5.07 -2.70 6.26
N ILE A 92 -5.55 -2.39 7.45
CA ILE A 92 -6.92 -2.63 7.90
C ILE A 92 -7.59 -1.30 8.25
N GLN A 93 -8.91 -1.26 8.14
CA GLN A 93 -9.73 -0.10 8.50
C GLN A 93 -10.85 -0.53 9.47
N PRO A 94 -10.56 -0.70 10.75
CA PRO A 94 -11.61 -0.89 11.75
C PRO A 94 -12.40 0.40 11.92
N TYR A 95 -13.70 0.26 12.15
CA TYR A 95 -14.58 1.39 12.48
C TYR A 95 -14.66 1.57 14.00
N GLY A 96 -14.55 2.80 14.46
CA GLY A 96 -14.66 3.16 15.86
C GLY A 96 -14.38 4.64 16.12
N THR A 97 -14.98 5.16 17.21
CA THR A 97 -14.75 6.50 17.74
C THR A 97 -13.73 6.43 18.88
N ILE A 98 -13.44 7.59 19.52
CA ILE A 98 -12.61 7.61 20.75
C ILE A 98 -13.24 6.81 21.89
N GLU A 99 -14.57 6.69 21.91
CA GLU A 99 -15.31 5.95 22.94
C GLU A 99 -15.35 4.45 22.65
N THR A 100 -15.49 4.05 21.37
CA THR A 100 -15.75 2.66 20.99
C THR A 100 -14.50 1.90 20.50
N THR A 101 -13.41 2.58 20.16
CA THR A 101 -12.15 1.94 19.77
C THR A 101 -11.49 1.33 21.02
N THR A 102 -11.43 0.01 21.09
CA THR A 102 -10.76 -0.66 22.21
C THR A 102 -9.24 -0.53 22.13
N PRO A 103 -8.50 -0.64 23.26
CA PRO A 103 -7.04 -0.68 23.22
C PRO A 103 -6.49 -1.78 22.31
N ALA A 104 -7.16 -2.93 22.22
CA ALA A 104 -6.77 -4.04 21.34
C ALA A 104 -6.94 -3.69 19.87
N ASP A 105 -8.08 -3.07 19.48
CA ASP A 105 -8.30 -2.60 18.10
C ASP A 105 -7.31 -1.50 17.72
N TRP A 106 -7.03 -0.58 18.65
CA TRP A 106 -6.01 0.43 18.47
C TRP A 106 -4.64 -0.18 18.22
N GLN A 107 -4.19 -1.11 19.06
CA GLN A 107 -2.90 -1.78 18.89
C GLN A 107 -2.83 -2.55 17.57
N LYS A 108 -3.93 -3.23 17.18
CA LYS A 108 -4.00 -3.97 15.93
C LYS A 108 -3.85 -3.05 14.71
N VAL A 109 -4.59 -1.93 14.66
CA VAL A 109 -4.50 -1.02 13.51
C VAL A 109 -3.15 -0.32 13.44
N VAL A 110 -2.59 0.09 14.58
CA VAL A 110 -1.23 0.67 14.64
C VAL A 110 -0.18 -0.38 14.24
N GLY A 111 -0.31 -1.62 14.74
CA GLY A 111 0.59 -2.73 14.43
C GLY A 111 0.70 -2.98 12.93
N ILE A 112 -0.44 -3.11 12.24
CA ILE A 112 -0.46 -3.41 10.81
C ILE A 112 -0.13 -2.16 9.97
N ASN A 113 -0.87 -1.05 10.18
CA ASN A 113 -0.84 0.08 9.28
C ASN A 113 0.39 0.99 9.44
N LEU A 114 1.03 0.99 10.61
CA LEU A 114 2.15 1.88 10.89
C LEU A 114 3.42 1.09 11.28
N THR A 115 3.35 0.23 12.31
CA THR A 115 4.50 -0.56 12.74
C THR A 115 4.96 -1.49 11.62
N GLY A 116 4.04 -2.14 10.91
CA GLY A 116 4.36 -2.99 9.76
C GLY A 116 5.12 -2.24 8.65
N TYR A 117 4.78 -0.99 8.36
CA TYR A 117 5.50 -0.16 7.40
C TYR A 117 6.93 0.14 7.86
N TYR A 118 7.07 0.42 9.18
CA TYR A 118 8.38 0.59 9.78
C TYR A 118 9.22 -0.69 9.69
N LEU A 119 8.67 -1.84 10.10
CA LEU A 119 9.38 -3.12 10.09
C LEU A 119 9.84 -3.52 8.70
N MET A 120 8.93 -3.46 7.70
CA MET A 120 9.27 -3.76 6.31
C MET A 120 10.35 -2.82 5.79
N SER A 121 10.23 -1.52 6.08
CA SER A 121 11.25 -0.54 5.66
C SER A 121 12.58 -0.78 6.37
N HIS A 122 12.57 -1.04 7.67
CA HIS A 122 13.77 -1.22 8.49
C HIS A 122 14.57 -2.45 8.06
N PHE A 123 13.93 -3.62 8.00
CA PHE A 123 14.62 -4.87 7.69
C PHE A 123 15.00 -5.00 6.21
N LEU A 124 14.25 -4.40 5.29
CA LEU A 124 14.59 -4.39 3.86
C LEU A 124 15.53 -3.24 3.47
N TYR A 125 15.81 -2.29 4.36
CA TYR A 125 16.65 -1.14 4.05
C TYR A 125 18.03 -1.48 3.49
N PRO A 126 18.76 -2.49 4.01
CA PRO A 126 20.05 -2.89 3.44
C PRO A 126 19.97 -3.28 1.96
N LEU A 127 18.88 -3.97 1.56
CA LEU A 127 18.65 -4.35 0.16
C LEU A 127 18.26 -3.16 -0.73
N LEU A 128 17.49 -2.20 -0.20
CA LEU A 128 17.17 -0.95 -0.89
C LEU A 128 18.43 -0.11 -1.11
N LYS A 129 19.23 0.05 -0.06
CA LYS A 129 20.48 0.79 -0.10
C LYS A 129 21.50 0.18 -1.07
N SER A 130 21.60 -1.15 -1.17
CA SER A 130 22.56 -1.82 -2.07
C SER A 130 22.33 -1.48 -3.55
N ARG A 131 21.10 -1.11 -3.93
CA ARG A 131 20.79 -0.68 -5.31
C ARG A 131 21.26 0.73 -5.64
N GLY A 132 21.36 1.64 -4.66
CA GLY A 132 21.77 3.02 -4.86
C GLY A 132 20.79 3.88 -5.68
N ASN A 133 19.67 3.33 -6.11
CA ASN A 133 18.58 4.00 -6.83
C ASN A 133 17.25 3.28 -6.60
N ALA A 134 16.90 3.07 -5.33
CA ALA A 134 15.67 2.41 -4.95
C ALA A 134 14.54 3.40 -4.63
N SER A 135 13.30 2.89 -4.59
CA SER A 135 12.13 3.68 -4.24
C SER A 135 11.23 2.97 -3.23
N VAL A 136 10.78 3.71 -2.23
CA VAL A 136 9.76 3.27 -1.27
C VAL A 136 8.49 4.08 -1.50
N VAL A 137 7.36 3.39 -1.63
CA VAL A 137 6.03 4.01 -1.72
C VAL A 137 5.18 3.54 -0.54
N ASN A 138 4.77 4.49 0.30
CA ASN A 138 3.93 4.23 1.46
C ASN A 138 2.47 4.61 1.15
N PHE A 139 1.53 3.69 1.35
CA PHE A 139 0.12 3.98 1.18
C PHE A 139 -0.45 4.71 2.40
N ALA A 140 -0.57 6.03 2.27
CA ALA A 140 -1.36 6.86 3.17
C ALA A 140 -2.85 6.79 2.77
N SER A 141 -3.58 7.87 2.84
CA SER A 141 -4.99 8.02 2.43
C SER A 141 -5.36 9.49 2.46
N VAL A 142 -6.41 9.89 1.73
CA VAL A 142 -7.09 11.17 1.97
C VAL A 142 -7.50 11.33 3.44
N GLN A 143 -7.78 10.22 4.13
CA GLN A 143 -8.12 10.21 5.56
C GLN A 143 -6.92 10.48 6.49
N GLY A 144 -5.73 10.62 5.97
CA GLY A 144 -4.59 11.21 6.69
C GLY A 144 -4.60 12.75 6.70
N HIS A 145 -5.46 13.38 5.90
CA HIS A 145 -5.63 14.83 5.80
C HIS A 145 -7.02 15.30 6.24
N LEU A 146 -8.06 14.60 5.79
CA LEU A 146 -9.47 14.88 6.05
C LEU A 146 -10.13 13.59 6.53
N ASN A 147 -11.04 13.65 7.48
CA ASN A 147 -11.57 12.45 8.10
C ASN A 147 -13.09 12.31 7.89
N GLN A 148 -13.52 11.08 7.66
CA GLN A 148 -14.92 10.71 7.90
C GLN A 148 -15.12 10.32 9.37
N ASN A 149 -16.36 10.17 9.79
CA ASN A 149 -16.69 9.69 11.12
C ASN A 149 -16.29 8.21 11.32
N ASN A 150 -16.07 7.81 12.56
CA ASN A 150 -15.87 6.42 12.99
C ASN A 150 -14.62 5.71 12.42
N VAL A 151 -13.54 6.43 12.11
CA VAL A 151 -12.30 5.84 11.59
C VAL A 151 -11.06 6.29 12.37
N LEU A 152 -11.20 6.52 13.69
CA LEU A 152 -10.15 7.11 14.52
C LEU A 152 -8.77 6.46 14.34
N GLY A 153 -8.69 5.15 14.53
CA GLY A 153 -7.40 4.44 14.46
C GLY A 153 -6.80 4.46 13.05
N TYR A 154 -7.63 4.20 12.04
CA TYR A 154 -7.19 4.25 10.64
C TYR A 154 -6.65 5.62 10.24
N ALA A 155 -7.44 6.67 10.46
CA ALA A 155 -7.07 8.03 10.11
C ALA A 155 -5.77 8.47 10.82
N THR A 156 -5.64 8.13 12.11
CA THR A 156 -4.41 8.40 12.87
C THR A 156 -3.20 7.73 12.23
N THR A 157 -3.29 6.44 11.86
CA THR A 157 -2.16 5.75 11.21
C THR A 157 -1.84 6.34 9.84
N LYS A 158 -2.85 6.74 9.05
CA LYS A 158 -2.65 7.33 7.73
C LYS A 158 -2.03 8.74 7.82
N GLY A 159 -2.37 9.54 8.82
CA GLY A 159 -1.69 10.80 9.14
C GLY A 159 -0.23 10.58 9.58
N ALA A 160 0.03 9.57 10.40
CA ALA A 160 1.38 9.22 10.83
C ALA A 160 2.28 8.78 9.66
N ILE A 161 1.73 8.09 8.65
CA ILE A 161 2.48 7.67 7.45
C ILE A 161 3.03 8.87 6.67
N HIS A 162 2.33 10.00 6.61
CA HIS A 162 2.87 11.21 5.98
C HIS A 162 4.14 11.73 6.70
N ALA A 163 4.13 11.73 8.04
CA ALA A 163 5.29 12.13 8.82
C ALA A 163 6.43 11.12 8.68
N PHE A 164 6.13 9.82 8.77
CA PHE A 164 7.08 8.72 8.58
C PHE A 164 7.75 8.81 7.19
N THR A 165 6.97 9.04 6.13
CA THR A 165 7.47 9.19 4.76
C THR A 165 8.47 10.34 4.65
N ARG A 166 8.15 11.52 5.19
CA ARG A 166 9.05 12.68 5.14
C ARG A 166 10.35 12.45 5.92
N ALA A 167 10.24 11.89 7.13
CA ALA A 167 11.42 11.61 7.96
C ALA A 167 12.35 10.59 7.26
N MET A 168 11.79 9.47 6.82
CA MET A 168 12.56 8.45 6.10
C MET A 168 13.16 8.98 4.80
N ALA A 169 12.46 9.83 4.06
CA ALA A 169 12.93 10.40 2.81
C ALA A 169 14.22 11.21 3.02
N VAL A 170 14.26 12.06 4.06
CA VAL A 170 15.43 12.88 4.39
C VAL A 170 16.63 12.01 4.79
N ASP A 171 16.39 10.99 5.64
CA ASP A 171 17.45 10.12 6.14
C ASP A 171 18.06 9.23 5.05
N CYS A 172 17.22 8.76 4.10
CA CYS A 172 17.59 7.77 3.08
C CYS A 172 18.13 8.40 1.78
N ALA A 173 17.94 9.69 1.55
CA ALA A 173 18.34 10.36 0.31
C ALA A 173 19.83 10.19 -0.03
N LYS A 174 20.70 10.26 0.99
CA LYS A 174 22.14 10.06 0.84
C LYS A 174 22.55 8.68 0.32
N ASP A 175 21.70 7.69 0.52
CA ASP A 175 21.91 6.31 0.09
C ASP A 175 21.21 6.01 -1.26
N GLY A 176 20.69 7.03 -1.94
CA GLY A 176 20.00 6.91 -3.22
C GLY A 176 18.60 6.28 -3.11
N VAL A 177 17.99 6.25 -1.93
CA VAL A 177 16.65 5.71 -1.71
C VAL A 177 15.63 6.84 -1.63
N ARG A 178 14.71 6.90 -2.58
CA ARG A 178 13.59 7.85 -2.60
C ARG A 178 12.41 7.26 -1.81
N VAL A 179 11.74 8.10 -1.04
CA VAL A 179 10.56 7.67 -0.26
C VAL A 179 9.43 8.67 -0.49
N ASN A 180 8.27 8.18 -0.90
CA ASN A 180 7.08 8.99 -1.13
C ASN A 180 5.84 8.31 -0.57
N SER A 181 4.75 9.04 -0.39
CA SER A 181 3.44 8.49 -0.07
C SER A 181 2.43 8.72 -1.19
N VAL A 182 1.46 7.82 -1.27
CA VAL A 182 0.29 7.93 -2.13
C VAL A 182 -0.93 8.02 -1.24
N SER A 183 -1.83 8.97 -1.52
CA SER A 183 -3.07 9.20 -0.77
C SER A 183 -4.29 8.99 -1.66
N PRO A 184 -4.80 7.74 -1.78
CA PRO A 184 -6.00 7.46 -2.55
C PRO A 184 -7.26 8.04 -1.89
N GLY A 185 -8.23 8.43 -2.72
CA GLY A 185 -9.62 8.61 -2.33
C GLY A 185 -10.35 7.27 -2.22
N SER A 186 -11.66 7.26 -2.55
CA SER A 186 -12.43 6.02 -2.64
C SER A 186 -12.03 5.26 -3.90
N ILE A 187 -11.39 4.11 -3.73
CA ILE A 187 -10.96 3.22 -4.82
C ILE A 187 -11.77 1.93 -4.76
N ARG A 188 -12.27 1.46 -5.91
CA ARG A 188 -13.02 0.22 -6.00
C ARG A 188 -12.14 -0.98 -5.64
N THR A 189 -12.30 -1.48 -4.43
CA THR A 189 -11.55 -2.59 -3.84
C THR A 189 -12.50 -3.47 -3.04
N PRO A 190 -12.11 -4.70 -2.67
CA PRO A 190 -12.89 -5.51 -1.73
C PRO A 190 -13.20 -4.77 -0.42
N LEU A 191 -12.28 -3.95 0.07
CA LEU A 191 -12.49 -3.12 1.26
C LEU A 191 -13.61 -2.08 1.06
N LEU A 192 -13.61 -1.37 -0.08
CA LEU A 192 -14.68 -0.41 -0.40
C LEU A 192 -16.03 -1.12 -0.59
N GLU A 193 -16.04 -2.26 -1.28
CA GLU A 193 -17.26 -3.04 -1.50
C GLU A 193 -17.83 -3.58 -0.18
N PHE A 194 -16.98 -4.01 0.75
CA PHE A 194 -17.40 -4.40 2.09
C PHE A 194 -18.06 -3.22 2.83
N ALA A 195 -17.42 -2.03 2.81
CA ALA A 195 -17.99 -0.82 3.39
C ALA A 195 -19.32 -0.44 2.73
N ALA A 196 -19.41 -0.52 1.40
CA ALA A 196 -20.63 -0.25 0.67
C ALA A 196 -21.76 -1.23 1.02
N ARG A 197 -21.47 -2.54 1.14
CA ARG A 197 -22.46 -3.55 1.57
C ARG A 197 -23.03 -3.24 2.95
N SER A 198 -22.20 -2.79 3.89
CA SER A 198 -22.63 -2.43 5.26
C SER A 198 -23.56 -1.21 5.30
N LEU A 199 -23.51 -0.36 4.27
CA LEU A 199 -24.32 0.84 4.15
C LEU A 199 -25.51 0.70 3.17
N THR A 200 -25.53 -0.38 2.39
CA THR A 200 -26.63 -0.65 1.46
C THR A 200 -27.87 -1.10 2.26
N PRO A 201 -29.03 -0.42 2.12
CA PRO A 201 -30.25 -0.84 2.77
C PRO A 201 -30.68 -2.24 2.35
N GLU A 202 -31.48 -2.90 3.18
CA GLU A 202 -32.06 -4.21 2.81
C GLU A 202 -32.86 -4.11 1.50
N GLY A 203 -32.55 -4.98 0.54
CA GLY A 203 -33.11 -4.92 -0.82
C GLY A 203 -32.53 -3.84 -1.73
N GLY A 204 -31.57 -3.04 -1.26
CA GLY A 204 -30.89 -2.00 -2.04
C GLY A 204 -29.84 -2.55 -3.01
N ASN A 205 -29.37 -1.71 -3.93
CA ASN A 205 -28.37 -2.07 -4.93
C ASN A 205 -26.98 -1.57 -4.48
N LEU A 206 -26.00 -2.47 -4.39
CA LEU A 206 -24.62 -2.17 -4.02
C LEU A 206 -23.98 -1.13 -4.96
N GLU A 207 -24.24 -1.21 -6.27
CA GLU A 207 -23.68 -0.27 -7.24
C GLU A 207 -24.18 1.17 -7.02
N ASP A 208 -25.40 1.34 -6.54
CA ASP A 208 -25.92 2.67 -6.23
C ASP A 208 -25.23 3.25 -4.98
N THR A 209 -24.95 2.43 -3.96
CA THR A 209 -24.14 2.86 -2.81
C THR A 209 -22.71 3.23 -3.22
N ILE A 210 -22.09 2.48 -4.12
CA ILE A 210 -20.75 2.81 -4.66
C ILE A 210 -20.78 4.11 -5.46
N LYS A 211 -21.84 4.38 -6.24
CA LYS A 211 -22.04 5.66 -6.94
C LYS A 211 -22.17 6.83 -5.97
N GLU A 212 -22.85 6.63 -4.80
CA GLU A 212 -22.90 7.66 -3.77
C GLU A 212 -21.51 8.03 -3.25
N PHE A 213 -20.63 7.04 -3.01
CA PHE A 213 -19.23 7.34 -2.67
C PHE A 213 -18.53 8.17 -3.74
N GLY A 214 -18.85 7.91 -5.01
CA GLY A 214 -18.33 8.67 -6.15
C GLY A 214 -18.71 10.15 -6.15
N LYS A 215 -19.89 10.51 -5.64
CA LYS A 215 -20.37 11.91 -5.62
C LYS A 215 -19.52 12.85 -4.77
N SER A 216 -18.80 12.30 -3.78
CA SER A 216 -17.87 13.08 -2.96
C SER A 216 -16.66 13.57 -3.75
N HIS A 217 -16.30 12.88 -4.82
CA HIS A 217 -15.18 13.20 -5.70
C HIS A 217 -15.62 14.18 -6.79
N SER A 218 -14.80 15.20 -7.08
CA SER A 218 -15.14 16.18 -8.13
C SER A 218 -15.32 15.55 -9.51
N ILE A 219 -14.63 14.44 -9.77
CA ILE A 219 -14.75 13.65 -11.00
C ILE A 219 -16.07 12.84 -11.09
N GLY A 220 -16.82 12.73 -9.98
CA GLY A 220 -18.14 12.08 -9.92
C GLY A 220 -18.15 10.56 -9.88
N ARG A 221 -17.01 9.92 -9.63
CA ARG A 221 -16.90 8.46 -9.53
C ARG A 221 -15.82 8.04 -8.51
N VAL A 222 -15.87 6.79 -8.07
CA VAL A 222 -14.74 6.16 -7.38
C VAL A 222 -13.61 5.87 -8.37
N GLY A 223 -12.37 5.84 -7.88
CA GLY A 223 -11.20 5.47 -8.68
C GLY A 223 -11.09 3.96 -8.89
N THR A 224 -10.22 3.55 -9.80
CA THR A 224 -9.88 2.14 -10.04
C THR A 224 -8.52 1.80 -9.42
N THR A 225 -8.29 0.53 -9.18
CA THR A 225 -6.99 0.04 -8.67
C THR A 225 -5.87 0.26 -9.69
N GLU A 226 -6.19 0.23 -10.98
CA GLU A 226 -5.26 0.45 -12.09
C GLU A 226 -4.78 1.90 -12.16
N GLU A 227 -5.67 2.87 -11.88
CA GLU A 227 -5.29 4.29 -11.80
C GLU A 227 -4.24 4.51 -10.69
N VAL A 228 -4.44 3.87 -9.52
CA VAL A 228 -3.49 3.93 -8.41
C VAL A 228 -2.18 3.21 -8.76
N ALA A 229 -2.25 2.04 -9.39
CA ALA A 229 -1.08 1.27 -9.81
C ALA A 229 -0.22 2.04 -10.83
N ALA A 230 -0.84 2.83 -11.71
CA ALA A 230 -0.12 3.69 -12.65
C ALA A 230 0.72 4.77 -11.94
N LEU A 231 0.18 5.40 -10.89
CA LEU A 231 0.92 6.38 -10.10
C LEU A 231 2.07 5.71 -9.32
N VAL A 232 1.83 4.53 -8.73
CA VAL A 232 2.89 3.77 -8.03
C VAL A 232 4.01 3.40 -9.02
N SER A 233 3.67 2.90 -10.20
CA SER A 233 4.63 2.60 -11.27
C SER A 233 5.51 3.79 -11.62
N TYR A 234 4.93 4.99 -11.78
CA TYR A 234 5.68 6.24 -11.96
C TYR A 234 6.63 6.50 -10.79
N LEU A 235 6.14 6.39 -9.53
CA LEU A 235 6.93 6.71 -8.33
C LEU A 235 8.08 5.73 -8.08
N VAL A 236 7.96 4.46 -8.48
CA VAL A 236 9.06 3.49 -8.39
C VAL A 236 9.98 3.55 -9.61
N GLY A 237 9.51 4.13 -10.71
CA GLY A 237 10.24 4.25 -11.96
C GLY A 237 11.32 5.35 -11.94
N PRO A 238 12.17 5.38 -12.99
CA PRO A 238 13.27 6.35 -13.10
C PRO A 238 12.78 7.78 -13.38
N GLU A 239 11.58 7.95 -13.95
CA GLU A 239 11.03 9.27 -14.30
C GLU A 239 10.71 10.14 -13.08
N SER A 240 10.53 9.52 -11.90
CA SER A 240 10.27 10.20 -10.63
C SER A 240 11.54 10.50 -9.82
N GLY A 241 12.70 10.56 -10.48
CA GLY A 241 14.01 10.73 -9.83
C GLY A 241 14.15 11.97 -8.93
N PHE A 242 13.32 13.00 -9.14
CA PHE A 242 13.30 14.20 -8.30
C PHE A 242 12.12 14.25 -7.31
N CYS A 243 11.32 13.17 -7.22
CA CYS A 243 10.22 13.05 -6.27
C CYS A 243 10.71 12.37 -4.99
N ILE A 244 10.79 13.13 -3.90
CA ILE A 244 11.23 12.63 -2.59
C ILE A 244 10.48 13.35 -1.46
N GLY A 245 10.00 12.60 -0.47
CA GLY A 245 9.27 13.12 0.69
C GLY A 245 7.88 13.68 0.37
N GLY A 246 7.42 13.54 -0.87
CA GLY A 246 6.12 14.03 -1.33
C GLY A 246 4.97 13.11 -0.94
N ASP A 247 3.77 13.70 -0.78
CA ASP A 247 2.50 12.99 -0.76
C ASP A 247 1.78 13.22 -2.09
N PHE A 248 1.38 12.16 -2.74
CA PHE A 248 0.75 12.17 -4.06
C PHE A 248 -0.72 11.75 -3.94
N PRO A 249 -1.65 12.72 -3.89
CA PRO A 249 -3.07 12.40 -3.86
C PRO A 249 -3.53 11.83 -5.21
N ILE A 250 -4.36 10.79 -5.12
CA ILE A 250 -5.10 10.23 -6.25
C ILE A 250 -6.54 10.01 -5.81
N ASP A 251 -7.29 11.10 -5.78
CA ASP A 251 -8.55 11.21 -5.05
C ASP A 251 -9.71 11.81 -5.87
N GLY A 252 -9.55 11.92 -7.19
CA GLY A 252 -10.59 12.47 -8.08
C GLY A 252 -11.07 13.87 -7.68
N GLY A 253 -10.21 14.66 -6.99
CA GLY A 253 -10.50 16.00 -6.53
C GLY A 253 -11.33 16.06 -5.24
N LEU A 254 -11.35 14.98 -4.44
CA LEU A 254 -12.05 14.94 -3.15
C LEU A 254 -11.54 16.04 -2.20
N ARG A 255 -10.22 16.17 -2.07
CA ARG A 255 -9.60 17.17 -1.20
C ARG A 255 -9.61 18.59 -1.77
N ALA A 256 -9.79 18.73 -3.08
CA ALA A 256 -9.84 20.05 -3.74
C ALA A 256 -11.24 20.69 -3.69
N LYS A 257 -12.28 19.92 -3.34
CA LYS A 257 -13.67 20.36 -3.35
C LYS A 257 -14.00 21.07 -2.04
N LEU A 258 -14.45 22.33 -2.15
CA LEU A 258 -15.09 23.04 -1.05
C LEU A 258 -16.58 22.65 -1.03
N ASN A 259 -17.02 22.03 0.06
CA ASN A 259 -18.46 21.76 0.29
C ASN A 259 -19.10 23.03 0.88
N VAL A 260 -19.78 23.78 0.06
CA VAL A 260 -20.60 24.97 0.42
C VAL A 260 -22.07 24.61 0.35
#